data_19b098f7c43968f8b782c5efa6573fbf
#
_entry.id   19b098f7c43968f8b782c5efa6573fbf
#
_cell.length_a   1.000
_cell.length_b   1.000
_cell.length_c   1.000
_cell.angle_alpha   90.00
_cell.angle_beta   90.00
_cell.angle_gamma   90.00
#
_symmetry.space_group_name_H-M   'P 1'
#
loop_
_entity.id
_entity.type
_entity.pdbx_description
1 polymer ?
#
loop_
_entity_poly.entity_id
_entity_poly.type
_entity_poly.pdbx_seq_one_letter_code
_entity_poly.pdbx_strand_id
1 'polypeptide(L)'
;PVDRRQRQMCIRDRDNNISINEMRKEWMKTSTQFELKQTNSELALLRLDNVLKQPLKFKFPIEFNGKSPLQKVKRLNAAVIREKGSNSEREMAYMMDLCGFKVRDVHMTDLIEGRETLEDIQLLVAVGGFSNSDVLGSAKGWAGAFKYNTKAKAALENFFSRTDTLSLGVC
;
A
#
# COMPACT_ATOMS: atom_id res chain seq x y z
N PRO A 1 -9.85 12.85 27.75
CA PRO A 1 -9.42 14.19 27.41
C PRO A 1 -8.07 14.08 26.71
N VAL A 2 -8.06 14.33 25.41
CA VAL A 2 -6.81 14.39 24.64
C VAL A 2 -6.00 15.54 25.21
N ASP A 3 -4.80 15.25 25.69
CA ASP A 3 -3.92 16.24 26.30
C ASP A 3 -3.70 17.39 25.28
N ARG A 4 -4.21 18.59 25.63
CA ARG A 4 -4.07 19.79 24.79
C ARG A 4 -2.61 20.14 24.50
N ARG A 5 -1.65 19.59 25.26
CA ARG A 5 -0.20 19.78 25.05
C ARG A 5 0.28 19.15 23.75
N GLN A 6 -0.35 18.10 23.24
CA GLN A 6 0.00 17.50 21.94
C GLN A 6 -0.38 18.36 20.73
N ARG A 7 -1.18 19.42 20.92
CA ARG A 7 -1.55 20.34 19.84
C ARG A 7 -0.66 21.58 19.75
N GLN A 8 0.27 21.77 20.67
CA GLN A 8 1.23 22.85 20.57
C GLN A 8 2.33 22.45 19.59
N MET A 9 2.54 23.26 18.55
CA MET A 9 3.61 23.07 17.57
C MET A 9 5.00 23.38 18.14
N CYS A 10 5.20 23.14 19.43
CA CYS A 10 6.47 23.31 20.13
C CYS A 10 6.57 22.35 21.31
N ILE A 11 7.80 21.94 21.59
CA ILE A 11 8.14 21.21 22.80
C ILE A 11 8.64 22.23 23.82
N ARG A 12 8.01 22.23 25.00
CA ARG A 12 8.42 23.07 26.12
C ARG A 12 9.03 22.17 27.20
N ASP A 13 10.32 22.28 27.40
CA ASP A 13 11.01 21.76 28.57
C ASP A 13 11.38 22.92 29.49
N ARG A 14 11.82 22.62 30.73
CA ARG A 14 11.94 23.57 31.86
C ARG A 14 12.42 24.98 31.48
N ASP A 15 13.41 25.07 30.58
CA ASP A 15 14.05 26.32 30.20
C ASP A 15 14.11 26.56 28.67
N ASN A 16 13.61 25.64 27.85
CA ASN A 16 13.69 25.73 26.41
C ASN A 16 12.32 25.58 25.76
N ASN A 17 12.03 26.49 24.85
CA ASN A 17 10.86 26.43 23.99
C ASN A 17 11.34 26.28 22.54
N ILE A 18 11.25 25.07 22.00
CA ILE A 18 11.75 24.74 20.67
C ILE A 18 10.57 24.49 19.73
N SER A 19 10.56 25.18 18.61
CA SER A 19 9.53 24.97 17.57
C SER A 19 9.71 23.59 16.91
N ILE A 20 8.64 22.80 16.87
CA ILE A 20 8.61 21.51 16.15
C ILE A 20 8.94 21.73 14.66
N ASN A 21 8.51 22.85 14.08
CA ASN A 21 8.79 23.18 12.69
C ASN A 21 10.28 23.44 12.44
N GLU A 22 10.93 24.13 13.36
CA GLU A 22 12.39 24.34 13.29
C GLU A 22 13.13 23.01 13.43
N MET A 23 12.75 22.18 14.39
CA MET A 23 13.33 20.83 14.55
C MET A 23 13.13 19.97 13.30
N ARG A 24 11.96 20.04 12.66
CA ARG A 24 11.69 19.31 11.42
C ARG A 24 12.58 19.78 10.29
N LYS A 25 12.80 21.08 10.13
CA LYS A 25 13.72 21.62 9.15
C LYS A 25 15.16 21.17 9.40
N GLU A 26 15.61 21.24 10.64
CA GLU A 26 16.96 20.78 11.02
C GLU A 26 17.15 19.29 10.73
N TRP A 27 16.16 18.45 11.10
CA TRP A 27 16.17 17.04 10.80
C TRP A 27 16.31 16.75 9.29
N MET A 28 15.60 17.47 8.47
CA MET A 28 15.60 17.27 7.00
C MET A 28 16.86 17.77 6.31
N LYS A 29 17.65 18.65 6.93
CA LYS A 29 18.89 19.20 6.33
C LYS A 29 19.89 18.12 5.93
N THR A 30 20.09 17.12 6.78
CA THR A 30 21.04 16.03 6.50
C THR A 30 20.60 15.24 5.25
N SER A 31 19.35 14.84 5.16
CA SER A 31 18.81 14.17 3.98
C SER A 31 18.93 15.02 2.72
N THR A 32 18.71 16.33 2.83
CA THR A 32 18.86 17.25 1.72
C THR A 32 20.31 17.31 1.20
N GLN A 33 21.33 17.23 2.08
CA GLN A 33 22.73 17.17 1.65
C GLN A 33 23.03 15.91 0.81
N PHE A 34 22.42 14.79 1.13
CA PHE A 34 22.52 13.59 0.30
C PHE A 34 21.79 13.75 -1.03
N GLU A 35 20.58 14.31 -1.00
CA GLU A 35 19.79 14.55 -2.21
C GLU A 35 20.49 15.49 -3.19
N LEU A 36 21.13 16.54 -2.72
CA LEU A 36 21.94 17.47 -3.54
C LEU A 36 23.05 16.77 -4.34
N LYS A 37 23.52 15.61 -3.87
CA LYS A 37 24.53 14.80 -4.56
C LYS A 37 23.95 13.73 -5.48
N GLN A 38 22.68 13.39 -5.32
CA GLN A 38 22.05 12.24 -5.98
C GLN A 38 20.98 12.64 -7.00
N THR A 39 20.43 13.86 -6.88
CA THR A 39 19.33 14.33 -7.72
C THR A 39 19.55 15.76 -8.20
N ASN A 40 18.54 16.32 -8.87
CA ASN A 40 18.55 17.72 -9.27
C ASN A 40 18.57 18.64 -8.03
N SER A 41 19.57 19.53 -7.96
CA SER A 41 19.81 20.41 -6.81
C SER A 41 18.64 21.36 -6.51
N GLU A 42 17.98 21.88 -7.54
CA GLU A 42 16.84 22.79 -7.35
C GLU A 42 15.66 22.06 -6.72
N LEU A 43 15.38 20.84 -7.16
CA LEU A 43 14.29 20.02 -6.60
C LEU A 43 14.58 19.60 -5.17
N ALA A 44 15.84 19.29 -4.84
CA ALA A 44 16.25 18.96 -3.47
C ALA A 44 16.04 20.14 -2.52
N LEU A 45 16.42 21.35 -2.92
CA LEU A 45 16.21 22.56 -2.13
C LEU A 45 14.72 22.91 -2.02
N LEU A 46 13.97 22.81 -3.11
CA LEU A 46 12.53 23.05 -3.11
C LEU A 46 11.79 22.09 -2.17
N ARG A 47 12.23 20.83 -2.09
CA ARG A 47 11.69 19.86 -1.14
C ARG A 47 11.90 20.29 0.29
N LEU A 48 13.09 20.77 0.65
CA LEU A 48 13.38 21.28 1.99
C LEU A 48 12.50 22.49 2.33
N ASP A 49 12.34 23.42 1.42
CA ASP A 49 11.50 24.61 1.61
C ASP A 49 10.01 24.27 1.76
N ASN A 50 9.58 23.18 1.13
CA ASN A 50 8.19 22.72 1.19
C ASN A 50 7.89 21.79 2.35
N VAL A 51 8.86 21.39 3.17
CA VAL A 51 8.66 20.50 4.33
C VAL A 51 7.55 21.01 5.28
N LEU A 52 7.43 22.33 5.42
CA LEU A 52 6.42 22.95 6.29
C LEU A 52 5.13 23.35 5.54
N LYS A 53 5.13 23.25 4.21
CA LYS A 53 4.02 23.71 3.36
C LYS A 53 3.10 22.57 2.91
N GLN A 54 3.09 21.45 3.59
CA GLN A 54 2.26 20.29 3.25
C GLN A 54 0.93 20.32 4.03
N PRO A 55 -0.09 21.01 3.55
CA PRO A 55 -1.40 20.91 4.16
C PRO A 55 -2.01 19.58 3.72
N LEU A 56 -2.00 18.61 4.62
CA LEU A 56 -2.84 17.41 4.45
C LEU A 56 -4.31 17.83 4.63
N LYS A 57 -4.89 18.38 3.60
CA LYS A 57 -6.31 18.69 3.56
C LYS A 57 -7.03 17.54 2.87
N PHE A 58 -7.43 16.56 3.64
CA PHE A 58 -8.35 15.54 3.15
C PHE A 58 -9.78 16.06 3.23
N LYS A 59 -10.47 16.06 2.11
CA LYS A 59 -11.91 16.20 2.08
C LYS A 59 -12.47 14.83 1.74
N PHE A 60 -13.13 14.22 2.70
CA PHE A 60 -13.97 13.06 2.40
C PHE A 60 -15.14 13.51 1.55
N PRO A 61 -15.56 12.72 0.54
CA PRO A 61 -16.82 12.95 -0.14
C PRO A 61 -17.96 13.04 0.90
N ILE A 62 -18.89 13.97 0.71
CA ILE A 62 -19.99 14.21 1.65
C ILE A 62 -20.85 12.94 1.83
N GLU A 63 -20.94 12.13 0.76
CA GLU A 63 -21.70 10.88 0.75
C GLU A 63 -20.95 9.72 1.44
N PHE A 64 -19.68 9.89 1.79
CA PHE A 64 -18.91 8.83 2.44
C PHE A 64 -19.28 8.71 3.93
N ASN A 65 -20.10 7.73 4.22
CA ASN A 65 -20.61 7.45 5.57
C ASN A 65 -19.93 6.24 6.26
N GLY A 66 -18.84 5.74 5.69
CA GLY A 66 -18.12 4.56 6.17
C GLY A 66 -18.82 3.23 5.88
N LYS A 67 -19.93 3.24 5.14
CA LYS A 67 -20.64 2.03 4.72
C LYS A 67 -20.39 1.78 3.23
N SER A 68 -20.33 0.51 2.86
CA SER A 68 -20.23 0.15 1.45
C SER A 68 -21.44 0.65 0.67
N PRO A 69 -21.27 1.45 -0.39
CA PRO A 69 -22.39 1.92 -1.21
C PRO A 69 -23.03 0.79 -2.05
N LEU A 70 -22.40 -0.36 -2.14
CA LEU A 70 -22.69 -1.41 -3.13
C LEU A 70 -23.56 -2.56 -2.59
N GLN A 71 -24.29 -2.39 -1.50
CA GLN A 71 -25.14 -3.46 -0.92
C GLN A 71 -26.24 -3.97 -1.87
N LYS A 72 -26.50 -3.31 -2.98
CA LYS A 72 -27.57 -3.65 -3.94
C LYS A 72 -27.08 -4.05 -5.34
N VAL A 73 -25.80 -4.09 -5.58
CA VAL A 73 -25.21 -4.42 -6.89
C VAL A 73 -24.63 -5.83 -6.89
N LYS A 74 -24.66 -6.51 -8.03
CA LYS A 74 -23.95 -7.79 -8.19
C LYS A 74 -22.49 -7.61 -7.80
N ARG A 75 -22.05 -8.32 -6.77
CA ARG A 75 -20.68 -8.22 -6.26
C ARG A 75 -19.71 -8.86 -7.27
N LEU A 76 -18.69 -8.13 -7.66
CA LEU A 76 -17.59 -8.65 -8.45
C LEU A 76 -16.65 -9.48 -7.54
N ASN A 77 -16.00 -10.47 -8.11
CA ASN A 77 -15.04 -11.29 -7.37
C ASN A 77 -13.68 -10.63 -7.33
N ALA A 78 -13.06 -10.66 -6.16
CA ALA A 78 -11.69 -10.23 -5.95
C ALA A 78 -10.87 -11.33 -5.29
N ALA A 79 -9.61 -11.45 -5.67
CA ALA A 79 -8.66 -12.33 -5.02
C ALA A 79 -7.59 -11.52 -4.31
N VAL A 80 -7.36 -11.82 -3.04
CA VAL A 80 -6.19 -11.34 -2.30
C VAL A 80 -5.16 -12.45 -2.31
N ILE A 81 -4.07 -12.23 -3.05
CA ILE A 81 -2.97 -13.19 -3.12
C ILE A 81 -2.00 -12.94 -1.97
N ARG A 82 -1.64 -14.01 -1.32
CA ARG A 82 -0.63 -14.01 -0.27
C ARG A 82 0.37 -15.14 -0.42
N GLU A 83 1.52 -14.93 0.20
CA GLU A 83 2.61 -15.90 0.25
C GLU A 83 3.15 -15.97 1.68
N LYS A 84 3.95 -16.96 1.98
CA LYS A 84 4.68 -17.08 3.24
C LYS A 84 5.43 -15.80 3.56
N GLY A 85 5.09 -15.16 4.69
CA GLY A 85 5.69 -13.90 5.14
C GLY A 85 5.06 -12.63 4.55
N SER A 86 4.03 -12.74 3.72
CA SER A 86 3.21 -11.58 3.35
C SER A 86 2.38 -11.10 4.55
N ASN A 87 1.90 -9.86 4.48
CA ASN A 87 1.21 -9.20 5.58
C ASN A 87 0.03 -8.35 5.07
N SER A 88 -0.92 -8.07 5.95
CA SER A 88 -2.10 -7.24 5.69
C SER A 88 -3.15 -7.87 4.75
N GLU A 89 -3.13 -9.17 4.56
CA GLU A 89 -4.12 -9.86 3.74
C GLU A 89 -5.54 -9.75 4.31
N ARG A 90 -5.68 -9.76 5.63
CA ARG A 90 -6.98 -9.65 6.31
C ARG A 90 -7.56 -8.24 6.20
N GLU A 91 -6.73 -7.23 6.44
CA GLU A 91 -7.11 -5.82 6.30
C GLU A 91 -7.49 -5.51 4.86
N MET A 92 -6.74 -6.04 3.91
CA MET A 92 -7.05 -5.87 2.49
C MET A 92 -8.35 -6.56 2.11
N ALA A 93 -8.55 -7.79 2.55
CA ALA A 93 -9.80 -8.53 2.33
C ALA A 93 -11.00 -7.78 2.92
N TYR A 94 -10.87 -7.23 4.12
CA TYR A 94 -11.92 -6.44 4.75
C TYR A 94 -12.21 -5.14 3.98
N MET A 95 -11.17 -4.41 3.56
CA MET A 95 -11.36 -3.20 2.76
C MET A 95 -12.06 -3.49 1.42
N MET A 96 -11.72 -4.60 0.79
CA MET A 96 -12.35 -5.00 -0.47
C MET A 96 -13.81 -5.42 -0.27
N ASP A 97 -14.11 -6.10 0.83
CA ASP A 97 -15.50 -6.43 1.19
C ASP A 97 -16.32 -5.15 1.45
N LEU A 98 -15.73 -4.17 2.15
CA LEU A 98 -16.36 -2.85 2.33
C LEU A 98 -16.59 -2.12 1.00
N CYS A 99 -15.69 -2.29 0.03
CA CYS A 99 -15.84 -1.77 -1.33
C CYS A 99 -16.86 -2.55 -2.17
N GLY A 100 -17.45 -3.61 -1.63
CA GLY A 100 -18.51 -4.37 -2.28
C GLY A 100 -18.04 -5.54 -3.12
N PHE A 101 -16.81 -5.98 -2.99
CA PHE A 101 -16.32 -7.19 -3.64
C PHE A 101 -16.69 -8.45 -2.85
N LYS A 102 -16.83 -9.57 -3.56
CA LYS A 102 -16.81 -10.90 -2.97
C LYS A 102 -15.35 -11.36 -2.95
N VAL A 103 -14.77 -11.40 -1.76
CA VAL A 103 -13.32 -11.60 -1.62
C VAL A 103 -12.98 -13.08 -1.43
N ARG A 104 -11.94 -13.52 -2.13
CA ARG A 104 -11.31 -14.84 -2.01
C ARG A 104 -9.88 -14.68 -1.52
N ASP A 105 -9.52 -15.39 -0.47
CA ASP A 105 -8.14 -15.52 0.00
C ASP A 105 -7.45 -16.60 -0.85
N VAL A 106 -6.35 -16.24 -1.50
CA VAL A 106 -5.60 -17.13 -2.41
C VAL A 106 -4.15 -17.19 -1.99
N HIS A 107 -3.72 -18.35 -1.55
CA HIS A 107 -2.30 -18.60 -1.29
C HIS A 107 -1.58 -18.99 -2.58
N MET A 108 -0.30 -18.62 -2.72
CA MET A 108 0.48 -18.98 -3.91
C MET A 108 0.49 -20.48 -4.22
N THR A 109 0.42 -21.33 -3.20
CA THR A 109 0.31 -22.79 -3.40
C THR A 109 -0.98 -23.19 -4.11
N ASP A 110 -2.07 -22.43 -3.99
CA ASP A 110 -3.32 -22.75 -4.68
C ASP A 110 -3.17 -22.55 -6.20
N LEU A 111 -2.43 -21.50 -6.59
CA LEU A 111 -2.08 -21.25 -7.99
C LEU A 111 -1.07 -22.28 -8.52
N ILE A 112 -0.04 -22.59 -7.74
CA ILE A 112 1.02 -23.54 -8.10
C ILE A 112 0.43 -24.95 -8.31
N GLU A 113 -0.50 -25.36 -7.47
CA GLU A 113 -1.16 -26.67 -7.56
C GLU A 113 -2.35 -26.67 -8.52
N GLY A 114 -2.82 -25.49 -8.94
CA GLY A 114 -3.95 -25.32 -9.85
C GLY A 114 -5.30 -25.52 -9.19
N ARG A 115 -5.38 -25.31 -7.87
CA ARG A 115 -6.66 -25.24 -7.15
C ARG A 115 -7.41 -23.94 -7.41
N GLU A 116 -6.67 -22.90 -7.77
CA GLU A 116 -7.18 -21.60 -8.17
C GLU A 116 -6.66 -21.25 -9.57
N THR A 117 -7.55 -20.73 -10.43
CA THR A 117 -7.24 -20.38 -11.83
C THR A 117 -7.52 -18.93 -12.18
N LEU A 118 -8.07 -18.16 -11.26
CA LEU A 118 -8.43 -16.72 -11.40
C LEU A 118 -9.44 -16.41 -12.52
N GLU A 119 -10.09 -17.40 -13.11
CA GLU A 119 -10.99 -17.21 -14.26
C GLU A 119 -12.19 -16.33 -13.95
N ASP A 120 -12.72 -16.42 -12.75
CA ASP A 120 -13.89 -15.67 -12.28
C ASP A 120 -13.51 -14.42 -11.43
N ILE A 121 -12.24 -14.07 -11.39
CA ILE A 121 -11.72 -12.94 -10.62
C ILE A 121 -11.63 -11.69 -11.50
N GLN A 122 -12.19 -10.56 -11.05
CA GLN A 122 -12.10 -9.27 -11.70
C GLN A 122 -11.05 -8.34 -11.08
N LEU A 123 -10.76 -8.51 -9.79
CA LEU A 123 -9.73 -7.72 -9.12
C LEU A 123 -8.73 -8.62 -8.40
N LEU A 124 -7.46 -8.49 -8.76
CA LEU A 124 -6.35 -9.20 -8.14
C LEU A 124 -5.57 -8.26 -7.25
N VAL A 125 -5.35 -8.62 -6.01
CA VAL A 125 -4.54 -7.83 -5.08
C VAL A 125 -3.39 -8.64 -4.55
N ALA A 126 -2.17 -8.17 -4.78
CA ALA A 126 -0.97 -8.66 -4.13
C ALA A 126 -0.65 -7.79 -2.90
N VAL A 127 -0.65 -8.38 -1.72
CA VAL A 127 -0.34 -7.69 -0.48
C VAL A 127 1.17 -7.60 -0.24
N GLY A 128 1.58 -6.69 0.63
CA GLY A 128 2.98 -6.49 0.99
C GLY A 128 3.52 -7.46 2.04
N GLY A 129 4.68 -7.13 2.57
CA GLY A 129 5.37 -7.89 3.62
C GLY A 129 6.67 -8.53 3.10
N PHE A 130 7.40 -9.14 4.02
CA PHE A 130 8.68 -9.80 3.73
C PHE A 130 8.45 -11.26 3.28
N SER A 131 7.86 -11.43 2.11
CA SER A 131 7.59 -12.75 1.56
C SER A 131 8.88 -13.56 1.40
N ASN A 132 8.81 -14.83 1.80
CA ASN A 132 9.96 -15.74 1.82
C ASN A 132 11.18 -15.17 2.58
N SER A 133 10.95 -14.48 3.70
CA SER A 133 11.97 -13.81 4.51
C SER A 133 12.81 -12.80 3.72
N ASP A 134 12.23 -12.23 2.67
CA ASP A 134 12.89 -11.28 1.74
C ASP A 134 14.14 -11.84 1.04
N VAL A 135 14.27 -13.16 1.00
CA VAL A 135 15.34 -13.83 0.25
C VAL A 135 15.19 -13.51 -1.23
N LEU A 136 16.27 -13.16 -1.90
CA LEU A 136 16.33 -12.68 -3.29
C LEU A 136 15.73 -11.29 -3.50
N GLY A 137 15.22 -10.62 -2.46
CA GLY A 137 14.54 -9.34 -2.51
C GLY A 137 13.02 -9.46 -2.61
N SER A 138 12.33 -8.40 -2.19
CA SER A 138 10.87 -8.36 -2.06
C SER A 138 10.15 -8.83 -3.31
N ALA A 139 9.16 -9.67 -3.14
CA ALA A 139 8.30 -10.23 -4.19
C ALA A 139 8.98 -11.04 -5.29
N LYS A 140 10.30 -11.20 -5.32
CA LYS A 140 10.98 -11.98 -6.36
C LYS A 140 10.62 -13.47 -6.33
N GLY A 141 10.36 -14.03 -5.13
CA GLY A 141 9.84 -15.38 -4.99
C GLY A 141 8.48 -15.56 -5.65
N TRP A 142 7.57 -14.61 -5.48
CA TRP A 142 6.25 -14.61 -6.13
C TRP A 142 6.40 -14.52 -7.66
N ALA A 143 7.20 -13.56 -8.11
CA ALA A 143 7.45 -13.39 -9.54
C ALA A 143 8.05 -14.65 -10.16
N GLY A 144 8.96 -15.32 -9.44
CA GLY A 144 9.52 -16.60 -9.87
C GLY A 144 8.47 -17.70 -9.95
N ALA A 145 7.58 -17.82 -8.95
CA ALA A 145 6.50 -18.80 -8.97
C ALA A 145 5.57 -18.57 -10.18
N PHE A 146 5.12 -17.33 -10.41
CA PHE A 146 4.31 -16.98 -11.58
C PHE A 146 5.03 -17.23 -12.90
N LYS A 147 6.32 -16.91 -12.97
CA LYS A 147 7.08 -17.03 -14.22
C LYS A 147 7.40 -18.47 -14.59
N TYR A 148 7.73 -19.30 -13.61
CA TYR A 148 8.33 -20.62 -13.84
C TYR A 148 7.41 -21.81 -13.53
N ASN A 149 6.34 -21.63 -12.75
CA ASN A 149 5.35 -22.67 -12.57
C ASN A 149 4.27 -22.58 -13.66
N THR A 150 4.06 -23.66 -14.39
CA THR A 150 3.18 -23.69 -15.56
C THR A 150 1.74 -23.33 -15.21
N LYS A 151 1.19 -23.81 -14.09
CA LYS A 151 -0.20 -23.58 -13.69
C LYS A 151 -0.40 -22.14 -13.20
N ALA A 152 0.47 -21.66 -12.32
CA ALA A 152 0.41 -20.28 -11.82
C ALA A 152 0.61 -19.27 -12.96
N LYS A 153 1.53 -19.55 -13.89
CA LYS A 153 1.74 -18.74 -15.08
C LYS A 153 0.49 -18.67 -15.95
N ALA A 154 -0.12 -19.80 -16.26
CA ALA A 154 -1.33 -19.85 -17.08
C ALA A 154 -2.50 -19.09 -16.44
N ALA A 155 -2.69 -19.23 -15.11
CA ALA A 155 -3.72 -18.48 -14.39
C ALA A 155 -3.50 -16.95 -14.49
N LEU A 156 -2.26 -16.49 -14.32
CA LEU A 156 -1.95 -15.07 -14.40
C LEU A 156 -2.04 -14.52 -15.82
N GLU A 157 -1.54 -15.25 -16.82
CA GLU A 157 -1.64 -14.88 -18.24
C GLU A 157 -3.11 -14.78 -18.68
N ASN A 158 -3.95 -15.74 -18.29
CA ASN A 158 -5.38 -15.70 -18.54
C ASN A 158 -6.01 -14.46 -17.85
N PHE A 159 -5.68 -14.19 -16.61
CA PHE A 159 -6.17 -13.01 -15.89
C PHE A 159 -5.83 -11.71 -16.64
N PHE A 160 -4.58 -11.50 -17.04
CA PHE A 160 -4.15 -10.29 -17.72
C PHE A 160 -4.58 -10.18 -19.19
N SER A 161 -4.95 -11.29 -19.83
CA SER A 161 -5.47 -11.25 -21.21
C SER A 161 -6.91 -10.74 -21.29
N ARG A 162 -7.63 -10.73 -20.18
CA ARG A 162 -9.04 -10.30 -20.11
C ARG A 162 -9.12 -8.78 -19.97
N THR A 163 -10.18 -8.20 -20.54
CA THR A 163 -10.44 -6.74 -20.50
C THR A 163 -11.28 -6.30 -19.30
N ASP A 164 -11.84 -7.23 -18.55
CA ASP A 164 -12.69 -6.99 -17.38
C ASP A 164 -11.92 -7.11 -16.04
N THR A 165 -10.61 -7.06 -16.06
CA THR A 165 -9.76 -7.27 -14.89
C THR A 165 -8.94 -6.05 -14.52
N LEU A 166 -8.68 -5.91 -13.22
CA LEU A 166 -7.76 -4.93 -12.64
C LEU A 166 -6.83 -5.62 -11.64
N SER A 167 -5.65 -5.07 -11.45
CA SER A 167 -4.72 -5.53 -10.44
C SER A 167 -4.21 -4.38 -9.57
N LEU A 168 -3.97 -4.68 -8.29
CA LEU A 168 -3.40 -3.77 -7.31
C LEU A 168 -2.23 -4.47 -6.61
N GLY A 169 -1.07 -3.83 -6.62
CA GLY A 169 0.09 -4.23 -5.83
C GLY A 169 0.31 -3.26 -4.67
N VAL A 170 0.62 -3.80 -3.50
CA VAL A 170 0.89 -3.02 -2.28
C VAL A 170 2.29 -3.34 -1.78
N CYS A 171 3.13 -2.31 -1.67
CA CYS A 171 4.51 -2.39 -1.18
C CYS A 171 5.51 -3.17 -2.06
#